data_6935480a209f0173f93c6df38700deda
#
_entry.id   6935480a209f0173f93c6df38700deda
#
_cell.length_a   1.000
_cell.length_b   1.000
_cell.length_c   1.000
_cell.angle_alpha   90.00
_cell.angle_beta   90.00
_cell.angle_gamma   90.00
#
_symmetry.space_group_name_H-M   'P 1'
#
loop_
_entity.id
_entity.type
_entity.pdbx_description
1 polymer ?
#
loop_
_entity_poly.entity_id
_entity_poly.type
_entity_poly.pdbx_seq_one_letter_code
_entity_poly.pdbx_strand_id
1 'polypeptide(L)'
;MTTWDPTRYGQFSYERARPFFDLMARVAAQEPRLVVDLGCGNGPLTLSLAERWPQARVVGVDSSAEMLDAARALDADGRVEWVQADLADWDIASLGSAPDVIVSNAALQWVPRHLPLIETWVDALAADGWFALQVPGNFDAPTHALMRETAVDHPRSGELEAASKRYGAGDPSTYLQVLTAGGLAVDAWETTYTHVLDPAGESDNPVLDWVSGTGLRPMLEVLEDEGEREAFLAAYADRLTAAYPRTPAGVLLAFRRVFAVGHRA
;
A
#
# COMPACT_ATOMS: atom_id res chain seq x y z
N MET A 1 11.65 -19.40 -4.27
CA MET A 1 11.51 -18.31 -3.28
C MET A 1 12.22 -17.11 -3.85
N THR A 2 11.47 -16.19 -4.44
CA THR A 2 12.04 -14.93 -4.94
C THR A 2 12.43 -14.11 -3.72
N THR A 3 13.72 -13.99 -3.46
CA THR A 3 14.29 -13.14 -2.40
C THR A 3 13.84 -11.70 -2.65
N TRP A 4 13.13 -11.14 -1.68
CA TRP A 4 12.82 -9.73 -1.61
C TRP A 4 14.14 -8.93 -1.69
N ASP A 5 14.26 -8.01 -2.66
CA ASP A 5 15.44 -7.17 -2.81
C ASP A 5 15.22 -5.82 -2.08
N PRO A 6 15.78 -5.66 -0.87
CA PRO A 6 15.64 -4.44 -0.07
C PRO A 6 16.17 -3.20 -0.79
N THR A 7 17.17 -3.37 -1.67
CA THR A 7 17.85 -2.28 -2.38
C THR A 7 16.94 -1.66 -3.44
N ARG A 8 16.19 -2.48 -4.20
CA ARG A 8 15.19 -2.01 -5.17
C ARG A 8 13.99 -1.35 -4.50
N TYR A 9 13.56 -1.84 -3.34
CA TYR A 9 12.48 -1.22 -2.57
C TYR A 9 12.91 0.13 -1.98
N GLY A 10 14.17 0.26 -1.54
CA GLY A 10 14.76 1.48 -0.98
C GLY A 10 14.93 2.60 -2.00
N GLN A 11 15.11 2.29 -3.28
CA GLN A 11 15.36 3.28 -4.34
C GLN A 11 14.24 4.32 -4.50
N PHE A 12 12.98 3.99 -4.13
CA PHE A 12 11.81 4.86 -4.22
C PHE A 12 11.15 5.07 -2.85
N SER A 13 11.92 5.01 -1.77
CA SER A 13 11.37 5.06 -0.40
C SER A 13 10.69 6.40 -0.11
N TYR A 14 11.23 7.51 -0.58
CA TYR A 14 10.67 8.85 -0.38
C TYR A 14 9.34 9.03 -1.13
N GLU A 15 9.30 8.67 -2.41
CA GLU A 15 8.10 8.77 -3.25
C GLU A 15 6.96 7.89 -2.74
N ARG A 16 7.30 6.72 -2.17
CA ARG A 16 6.33 5.78 -1.59
C ARG A 16 5.85 6.22 -0.20
N ALA A 17 6.68 6.93 0.56
CA ALA A 17 6.33 7.43 1.88
C ALA A 17 5.47 8.70 1.83
N ARG A 18 5.63 9.55 0.80
CA ARG A 18 4.92 10.82 0.68
C ARG A 18 3.39 10.72 0.88
N PRO A 19 2.66 9.76 0.26
CA PRO A 19 1.22 9.62 0.48
C PRO A 19 0.85 9.37 1.94
N PHE A 20 1.68 8.64 2.68
CA PHE A 20 1.44 8.42 4.10
C PHE A 20 1.52 9.73 4.90
N PHE A 21 2.52 10.55 4.66
CA PHE A 21 2.65 11.83 5.36
C PHE A 21 1.54 12.81 4.97
N ASP A 22 1.12 12.83 3.69
CA ASP A 22 -0.02 13.62 3.23
C ASP A 22 -1.34 13.17 3.90
N LEU A 23 -1.52 11.85 4.10
CA LEU A 23 -2.62 11.27 4.88
C LEU A 23 -2.56 11.72 6.33
N MET A 24 -1.41 11.51 6.97
CA MET A 24 -1.23 11.77 8.40
C MET A 24 -1.29 13.26 8.76
N ALA A 25 -1.06 14.16 7.81
CA ALA A 25 -1.25 15.60 8.00
C ALA A 25 -2.72 15.99 8.28
N ARG A 26 -3.68 15.13 7.90
CA ARG A 26 -5.12 15.33 8.16
C ARG A 26 -5.60 14.70 9.48
N VAL A 27 -4.78 13.92 10.16
CA VAL A 27 -5.11 13.32 11.48
C VAL A 27 -4.71 14.29 12.56
N ALA A 28 -5.70 14.88 13.25
CA ALA A 28 -5.46 15.92 14.25
C ALA A 28 -5.47 15.39 15.71
N ALA A 29 -5.32 14.08 15.90
CA ALA A 29 -5.19 13.48 17.23
C ALA A 29 -4.00 14.09 17.99
N GLN A 30 -4.25 14.62 19.21
CA GLN A 30 -3.24 15.34 19.99
C GLN A 30 -2.39 14.38 20.83
N GLU A 31 -3.00 13.58 21.67
CA GLU A 31 -2.36 12.66 22.61
C GLU A 31 -3.04 11.29 22.59
N PRO A 32 -2.99 10.56 21.44
CA PRO A 32 -3.58 9.24 21.38
C PRO A 32 -2.85 8.28 22.32
N ARG A 33 -3.58 7.39 22.98
CA ARG A 33 -3.03 6.36 23.87
C ARG A 33 -2.70 5.08 23.12
N LEU A 34 -3.51 4.76 22.09
CA LEU A 34 -3.35 3.57 21.27
C LEU A 34 -3.46 3.94 19.78
N VAL A 35 -2.43 3.63 19.03
CA VAL A 35 -2.32 3.82 17.58
C VAL A 35 -2.09 2.48 16.91
N VAL A 36 -2.88 2.17 15.89
CA VAL A 36 -2.80 0.91 15.15
C VAL A 36 -2.51 1.17 13.68
N ASP A 37 -1.48 0.52 13.14
CA ASP A 37 -1.13 0.55 11.72
C ASP A 37 -1.48 -0.80 11.08
N LEU A 38 -2.50 -0.80 10.23
CA LEU A 38 -3.04 -1.98 9.54
C LEU A 38 -2.31 -2.22 8.22
N GLY A 39 -1.50 -3.26 8.15
CA GLY A 39 -0.62 -3.56 7.03
C GLY A 39 0.67 -2.74 7.11
N CYS A 40 1.35 -2.81 8.26
CA CYS A 40 2.52 -1.99 8.59
C CYS A 40 3.78 -2.30 7.75
N GLY A 41 3.79 -3.42 7.03
CA GLY A 41 4.92 -3.85 6.22
C GLY A 41 6.22 -3.94 7.02
N ASN A 42 7.30 -3.44 6.44
CA ASN A 42 8.64 -3.46 7.04
C ASN A 42 8.91 -2.32 8.05
N GLY A 43 7.89 -1.57 8.46
CA GLY A 43 7.87 -0.77 9.68
C GLY A 43 8.30 0.69 9.67
N PRO A 44 9.01 1.28 8.67
CA PRO A 44 9.53 2.65 8.80
C PRO A 44 8.44 3.71 8.98
N LEU A 45 7.27 3.53 8.36
CA LEU A 45 6.14 4.45 8.52
C LEU A 45 5.49 4.30 9.90
N THR A 46 5.37 3.08 10.41
CA THR A 46 4.87 2.80 11.76
C THR A 46 5.79 3.39 12.82
N LEU A 47 7.10 3.31 12.63
CA LEU A 47 8.07 3.96 13.53
C LEU A 47 7.89 5.48 13.56
N SER A 48 7.57 6.11 12.43
CA SER A 48 7.26 7.55 12.39
C SER A 48 6.00 7.92 13.19
N LEU A 49 5.05 7.00 13.37
CA LEU A 49 3.91 7.19 14.27
C LEU A 49 4.35 7.20 15.74
N ALA A 50 5.27 6.27 16.11
CA ALA A 50 5.85 6.24 17.45
C ALA A 50 6.71 7.47 17.77
N GLU A 51 7.35 8.06 16.75
CA GLU A 51 8.05 9.36 16.89
C GLU A 51 7.05 10.51 17.05
N ARG A 52 5.98 10.53 16.27
CA ARG A 52 4.95 11.57 16.34
C ARG A 52 4.23 11.56 17.69
N TRP A 53 3.96 10.38 18.24
CA TRP A 53 3.24 10.20 19.52
C TRP A 53 4.06 9.36 20.50
N PRO A 54 5.07 9.95 21.14
CA PRO A 54 6.03 9.21 21.95
C PRO A 54 5.45 8.56 23.21
N GLN A 55 4.24 8.95 23.62
CA GLN A 55 3.54 8.35 24.77
C GLN A 55 2.50 7.31 24.36
N ALA A 56 2.21 7.15 23.06
CA ALA A 56 1.26 6.18 22.58
C ALA A 56 1.84 4.75 22.60
N ARG A 57 0.99 3.78 22.91
CA ARG A 57 1.21 2.39 22.51
C ARG A 57 0.95 2.31 21.01
N VAL A 58 1.96 1.98 20.23
CA VAL A 58 1.85 1.81 18.78
C VAL A 58 1.90 0.34 18.43
N VAL A 59 0.93 -0.14 17.67
CA VAL A 59 0.81 -1.53 17.23
C VAL A 59 0.85 -1.57 15.71
N GLY A 60 1.81 -2.29 15.14
CA GLY A 60 1.90 -2.57 13.71
C GLY A 60 1.44 -4.00 13.42
N VAL A 61 0.46 -4.17 12.53
CA VAL A 61 -0.10 -5.47 12.17
C VAL A 61 0.22 -5.78 10.71
N ASP A 62 0.81 -6.95 10.42
CA ASP A 62 1.04 -7.43 9.07
C ASP A 62 0.98 -8.97 9.03
N SER A 63 0.59 -9.53 7.88
CA SER A 63 0.52 -10.98 7.69
C SER A 63 1.88 -11.61 7.39
N SER A 64 2.85 -10.85 6.86
CA SER A 64 4.17 -11.34 6.45
C SER A 64 5.15 -11.36 7.62
N ALA A 65 5.58 -12.56 8.01
CA ALA A 65 6.64 -12.72 9.00
C ALA A 65 7.95 -12.04 8.58
N GLU A 66 8.30 -12.12 7.28
CA GLU A 66 9.50 -11.51 6.72
C GLU A 66 9.49 -9.98 6.87
N MET A 67 8.33 -9.35 6.59
CA MET A 67 8.16 -7.90 6.78
C MET A 67 8.30 -7.52 8.25
N LEU A 68 7.68 -8.27 9.15
CA LEU A 68 7.77 -8.00 10.59
C LEU A 68 9.17 -8.23 11.16
N ASP A 69 9.92 -9.20 10.63
CA ASP A 69 11.32 -9.40 11.04
C ASP A 69 12.19 -8.21 10.60
N ALA A 70 11.97 -7.68 9.40
CA ALA A 70 12.61 -6.45 8.96
C ALA A 70 12.21 -5.24 9.82
N ALA A 71 10.92 -5.12 10.19
CA ALA A 71 10.42 -4.07 11.05
C ALA A 71 11.06 -4.11 12.47
N ARG A 72 11.13 -5.31 13.07
CA ARG A 72 11.80 -5.51 14.38
C ARG A 72 13.28 -5.16 14.33
N ALA A 73 13.96 -5.48 13.21
CA ALA A 73 15.38 -5.13 13.04
C ALA A 73 15.62 -3.61 12.96
N LEU A 74 14.64 -2.84 12.49
CA LEU A 74 14.70 -1.38 12.47
C LEU A 74 14.32 -0.74 13.82
N ASP A 75 13.51 -1.42 14.62
CA ASP A 75 12.98 -0.95 15.91
C ASP A 75 13.90 -1.36 17.07
N ALA A 76 15.13 -0.85 17.07
CA ALA A 76 16.14 -1.20 18.06
C ALA A 76 15.73 -0.86 19.51
N ASP A 77 14.88 0.13 19.70
CA ASP A 77 14.42 0.62 21.00
C ASP A 77 13.10 -0.06 21.47
N GLY A 78 12.51 -0.94 20.65
CA GLY A 78 11.26 -1.65 20.95
C GLY A 78 10.06 -0.71 21.15
N ARG A 79 9.96 0.31 20.31
CA ARG A 79 8.93 1.35 20.37
C ARG A 79 7.55 0.91 19.88
N VAL A 80 7.50 -0.16 19.08
CA VAL A 80 6.30 -0.65 18.43
C VAL A 80 6.06 -2.12 18.78
N GLU A 81 4.81 -2.45 19.05
CA GLU A 81 4.35 -3.83 19.19
C GLU A 81 4.04 -4.39 17.79
N TRP A 82 4.82 -5.38 17.34
CA TRP A 82 4.67 -5.99 16.03
C TRP A 82 3.86 -7.29 16.11
N VAL A 83 2.65 -7.27 15.50
CA VAL A 83 1.69 -8.38 15.54
C VAL A 83 1.61 -9.04 14.17
N GLN A 84 1.87 -10.35 14.11
CA GLN A 84 1.65 -11.12 12.90
C GLN A 84 0.20 -11.61 12.84
N ALA A 85 -0.59 -11.06 11.90
CA ALA A 85 -1.97 -11.48 11.69
C ALA A 85 -2.44 -11.14 10.27
N ASP A 86 -3.35 -11.95 9.72
CA ASP A 86 -4.09 -11.59 8.52
C ASP A 86 -5.22 -10.63 8.91
N LEU A 87 -5.25 -9.47 8.29
CA LEU A 87 -6.27 -8.44 8.56
C LEU A 87 -7.70 -8.92 8.28
N ALA A 88 -7.86 -9.93 7.42
CA ALA A 88 -9.18 -10.51 7.13
C ALA A 88 -9.80 -11.23 8.33
N ASP A 89 -8.96 -11.77 9.22
CA ASP A 89 -9.37 -12.60 10.36
C ASP A 89 -8.95 -12.00 11.72
N TRP A 90 -8.21 -10.88 11.70
CA TRP A 90 -7.67 -10.29 12.91
C TRP A 90 -8.74 -9.59 13.74
N ASP A 91 -8.84 -9.99 15.01
CA ASP A 91 -9.74 -9.37 15.96
C ASP A 91 -9.06 -8.18 16.66
N ILE A 92 -9.48 -6.97 16.33
CA ILE A 92 -8.98 -5.72 16.92
C ILE A 92 -9.29 -5.64 18.43
N ALA A 93 -10.32 -6.34 18.94
CA ALA A 93 -10.65 -6.37 20.36
C ALA A 93 -9.57 -7.07 21.19
N SER A 94 -8.72 -7.91 20.58
CA SER A 94 -7.54 -8.53 21.21
C SER A 94 -6.55 -7.51 21.79
N LEU A 95 -6.60 -6.24 21.35
CA LEU A 95 -5.78 -5.15 21.89
C LEU A 95 -6.14 -4.77 23.34
N GLY A 96 -7.32 -5.14 23.82
CA GLY A 96 -7.80 -4.91 25.20
C GLY A 96 -8.26 -3.46 25.47
N SER A 97 -8.12 -2.56 24.51
CA SER A 97 -8.61 -1.17 24.60
C SER A 97 -8.96 -0.64 23.20
N ALA A 98 -9.89 0.33 23.17
CA ALA A 98 -10.29 0.98 21.93
C ALA A 98 -9.15 1.86 21.37
N PRO A 99 -8.78 1.72 20.06
CA PRO A 99 -7.79 2.58 19.43
C PRO A 99 -8.26 4.04 19.34
N ASP A 100 -7.36 4.97 19.61
CA ASP A 100 -7.59 6.40 19.37
C ASP A 100 -7.25 6.78 17.91
N VAL A 101 -6.33 6.04 17.26
CA VAL A 101 -6.00 6.20 15.85
C VAL A 101 -5.84 4.84 15.20
N ILE A 102 -6.53 4.62 14.08
CA ILE A 102 -6.30 3.51 13.18
C ILE A 102 -5.83 4.08 11.85
N VAL A 103 -4.70 3.60 11.34
CA VAL A 103 -4.18 3.98 10.03
C VAL A 103 -3.97 2.74 9.16
N SER A 104 -4.17 2.88 7.86
CA SER A 104 -3.78 1.88 6.86
C SER A 104 -3.25 2.56 5.61
N ASN A 105 -2.04 2.25 5.22
CA ASN A 105 -1.41 2.85 4.05
C ASN A 105 -0.96 1.79 3.05
N ALA A 106 -1.54 1.80 1.86
CA ALA A 106 -1.22 0.90 0.75
C ALA A 106 -1.30 -0.61 1.11
N ALA A 107 -2.25 -0.99 1.99
CA ALA A 107 -2.48 -2.36 2.44
C ALA A 107 -3.85 -2.91 2.03
N LEU A 108 -4.93 -2.14 2.16
CA LEU A 108 -6.30 -2.63 2.02
C LEU A 108 -6.65 -3.14 0.62
N GLN A 109 -5.96 -2.70 -0.43
CA GLN A 109 -6.12 -3.25 -1.78
C GLN A 109 -5.74 -4.74 -1.90
N TRP A 110 -5.04 -5.28 -0.90
CA TRP A 110 -4.66 -6.69 -0.81
C TRP A 110 -5.63 -7.52 0.02
N VAL A 111 -6.51 -6.86 0.81
CA VAL A 111 -7.42 -7.50 1.76
C VAL A 111 -8.77 -7.76 1.11
N PRO A 112 -9.19 -9.04 0.97
CA PRO A 112 -10.50 -9.37 0.44
C PRO A 112 -11.61 -8.75 1.30
N ARG A 113 -12.62 -8.16 0.64
CA ARG A 113 -13.78 -7.60 1.35
C ARG A 113 -13.42 -6.59 2.44
N HIS A 114 -12.40 -5.74 2.20
CA HIS A 114 -11.93 -4.77 3.20
C HIS A 114 -13.00 -3.74 3.63
N LEU A 115 -14.02 -3.47 2.82
CA LEU A 115 -15.06 -2.50 3.20
C LEU A 115 -15.85 -2.93 4.46
N PRO A 116 -16.38 -4.17 4.59
CA PRO A 116 -16.96 -4.63 5.86
C PRO A 116 -15.97 -4.65 7.03
N LEU A 117 -14.68 -4.91 6.77
CA LEU A 117 -13.66 -4.86 7.82
C LEU A 117 -13.44 -3.43 8.34
N ILE A 118 -13.48 -2.43 7.44
CA ILE A 118 -13.43 -1.02 7.84
C ILE A 118 -14.59 -0.69 8.81
N GLU A 119 -15.81 -1.17 8.56
CA GLU A 119 -16.94 -0.98 9.46
C GLU A 119 -16.63 -1.54 10.86
N THR A 120 -16.11 -2.78 10.92
CA THR A 120 -15.71 -3.41 12.20
C THR A 120 -14.62 -2.60 12.93
N TRP A 121 -13.62 -2.12 12.22
CA TRP A 121 -12.54 -1.33 12.84
C TRP A 121 -13.01 0.06 13.26
N VAL A 122 -13.90 0.67 12.48
CA VAL A 122 -14.53 1.94 12.87
C VAL A 122 -15.35 1.76 14.15
N ASP A 123 -16.14 0.70 14.28
CA ASP A 123 -16.93 0.42 15.48
C ASP A 123 -16.03 0.26 16.74
N ALA A 124 -14.83 -0.24 16.57
CA ALA A 124 -13.85 -0.42 17.64
C ALA A 124 -13.14 0.87 18.10
N LEU A 125 -13.25 1.97 17.33
CA LEU A 125 -12.61 3.25 17.67
C LEU A 125 -13.07 3.80 19.03
N ALA A 126 -12.14 4.41 19.74
CA ALA A 126 -12.46 5.21 20.93
C ALA A 126 -13.37 6.42 20.58
N ALA A 127 -14.00 7.01 21.58
CA ALA A 127 -14.56 8.35 21.47
C ALA A 127 -13.44 9.32 21.03
N ASP A 128 -13.74 10.28 20.18
CA ASP A 128 -12.77 11.18 19.53
C ASP A 128 -11.71 10.46 18.67
N GLY A 129 -11.96 9.19 18.29
CA GLY A 129 -11.02 8.36 17.51
C GLY A 129 -10.96 8.74 16.04
N TRP A 130 -9.80 8.46 15.42
CA TRP A 130 -9.49 8.74 14.02
C TRP A 130 -9.28 7.47 13.22
N PHE A 131 -9.87 7.39 12.04
CA PHE A 131 -9.59 6.36 11.05
C PHE A 131 -9.02 7.01 9.80
N ALA A 132 -7.83 6.59 9.38
CA ALA A 132 -7.14 7.15 8.22
C ALA A 132 -6.70 6.04 7.27
N LEU A 133 -7.06 6.13 5.99
CA LEU A 133 -6.64 5.15 4.99
C LEU A 133 -6.13 5.81 3.72
N GLN A 134 -5.18 5.13 3.08
CA GLN A 134 -4.73 5.42 1.72
C GLN A 134 -4.59 4.11 0.94
N VAL A 135 -5.07 4.12 -0.30
CA VAL A 135 -4.91 3.00 -1.23
C VAL A 135 -4.47 3.50 -2.60
N PRO A 136 -3.70 2.71 -3.38
CA PRO A 136 -3.42 3.02 -4.77
C PRO A 136 -4.71 2.96 -5.59
N GLY A 137 -4.93 3.96 -6.45
CA GLY A 137 -6.08 4.07 -7.35
C GLY A 137 -5.70 4.00 -8.83
N ASN A 138 -4.60 3.32 -9.16
CA ASN A 138 -4.01 3.30 -10.49
C ASN A 138 -4.22 2.00 -11.27
N PHE A 139 -5.25 1.20 -10.90
CA PHE A 139 -5.52 -0.11 -11.53
C PHE A 139 -5.93 -0.02 -13.01
N ASP A 140 -6.44 1.11 -13.45
CA ASP A 140 -6.77 1.40 -14.84
C ASP A 140 -5.68 2.20 -15.56
N ALA A 141 -4.59 2.55 -14.86
CA ALA A 141 -3.45 3.20 -15.48
C ALA A 141 -2.75 2.27 -16.50
N PRO A 142 -2.05 2.84 -17.51
CA PRO A 142 -1.39 2.03 -18.54
C PRO A 142 -0.48 0.93 -17.98
N THR A 143 0.22 1.15 -16.86
CA THR A 143 1.01 0.11 -16.20
C THR A 143 0.20 -1.17 -15.94
N HIS A 144 -0.97 -1.07 -15.33
CA HIS A 144 -1.79 -2.24 -14.99
C HIS A 144 -2.60 -2.76 -16.18
N ALA A 145 -3.09 -1.86 -17.05
CA ALA A 145 -3.80 -2.26 -18.26
C ALA A 145 -2.90 -3.09 -19.19
N LEU A 146 -1.70 -2.58 -19.50
CA LEU A 146 -0.72 -3.28 -20.36
C LEU A 146 -0.21 -4.58 -19.74
N MET A 147 -0.08 -4.63 -18.41
CA MET A 147 0.27 -5.87 -17.70
C MET A 147 -0.81 -6.96 -17.94
N ARG A 148 -2.09 -6.61 -17.79
CA ARG A 148 -3.20 -7.54 -18.07
C ARG A 148 -3.27 -7.93 -19.55
N GLU A 149 -3.09 -6.99 -20.46
CA GLU A 149 -3.04 -7.27 -21.91
C GLU A 149 -1.91 -8.23 -22.26
N THR A 150 -0.72 -8.06 -21.70
CA THR A 150 0.40 -8.98 -21.90
C THR A 150 0.08 -10.37 -21.34
N ALA A 151 -0.65 -10.46 -20.23
CA ALA A 151 -1.05 -11.73 -19.64
C ALA A 151 -2.09 -12.48 -20.49
N VAL A 152 -2.99 -11.77 -21.20
CA VAL A 152 -4.00 -12.38 -22.09
C VAL A 152 -3.34 -13.15 -23.24
N ASP A 153 -2.24 -12.64 -23.77
CA ASP A 153 -1.51 -13.25 -24.89
C ASP A 153 -0.59 -14.43 -24.45
N HIS A 154 -0.49 -14.69 -23.15
CA HIS A 154 0.40 -15.72 -22.60
C HIS A 154 -0.31 -17.11 -22.51
N PRO A 155 0.40 -18.24 -22.75
CA PRO A 155 -0.18 -19.59 -22.63
C PRO A 155 -0.80 -19.87 -21.25
N ARG A 156 -0.30 -19.26 -20.17
CA ARG A 156 -0.81 -19.36 -18.80
C ARG A 156 -1.73 -18.20 -18.42
N SER A 157 -2.46 -17.64 -19.37
CA SER A 157 -3.28 -16.43 -19.18
C SER A 157 -4.24 -16.51 -17.99
N GLY A 158 -4.91 -17.66 -17.78
CA GLY A 158 -5.84 -17.84 -16.65
C GLY A 158 -5.16 -17.75 -15.27
N GLU A 159 -3.94 -18.26 -15.12
CA GLU A 159 -3.19 -18.18 -13.88
C GLU A 159 -2.67 -16.76 -13.64
N LEU A 160 -2.17 -16.10 -14.70
CA LEU A 160 -1.71 -14.73 -14.64
C LEU A 160 -2.84 -13.75 -14.36
N GLU A 161 -4.03 -13.97 -14.95
CA GLU A 161 -5.22 -13.19 -14.63
C GLU A 161 -5.60 -13.33 -13.15
N ALA A 162 -5.62 -14.55 -12.62
CA ALA A 162 -5.89 -14.80 -11.21
C ALA A 162 -4.85 -14.10 -10.29
N ALA A 163 -3.56 -14.16 -10.65
CA ALA A 163 -2.47 -13.51 -9.91
C ALA A 163 -2.54 -11.97 -9.98
N SER A 164 -3.06 -11.41 -11.08
CA SER A 164 -3.23 -9.96 -11.24
C SER A 164 -4.42 -9.39 -10.48
N LYS A 165 -5.32 -10.28 -10.01
CA LYS A 165 -6.55 -9.86 -9.35
C LYS A 165 -6.26 -9.09 -8.07
N ARG A 166 -6.84 -7.91 -7.99
CA ARG A 166 -6.85 -7.06 -6.78
C ARG A 166 -8.28 -6.92 -6.31
N TYR A 167 -8.45 -6.75 -5.02
CA TYR A 167 -9.78 -6.60 -4.43
C TYR A 167 -10.36 -5.20 -4.61
N GLY A 168 -9.67 -4.38 -5.41
CA GLY A 168 -10.07 -3.05 -5.80
C GLY A 168 -9.78 -2.02 -4.71
N ALA A 169 -9.31 -0.86 -5.13
CA ALA A 169 -9.44 0.34 -4.33
C ALA A 169 -10.75 1.00 -4.74
N GLY A 170 -11.58 1.33 -3.78
CA GLY A 170 -12.74 2.17 -4.02
C GLY A 170 -12.31 3.56 -4.48
N ASP A 171 -13.24 4.30 -5.05
CA ASP A 171 -13.09 5.75 -5.23
C ASP A 171 -13.25 6.47 -3.88
N PRO A 172 -12.86 7.76 -3.77
CA PRO A 172 -13.06 8.54 -2.54
C PRO A 172 -14.49 8.49 -2.00
N SER A 173 -15.48 8.49 -2.89
CA SER A 173 -16.90 8.37 -2.52
C SER A 173 -17.26 7.05 -1.83
N THR A 174 -16.60 5.95 -2.19
CA THR A 174 -16.80 4.64 -1.55
C THR A 174 -16.37 4.68 -0.10
N TYR A 175 -15.17 5.16 0.18
CA TYR A 175 -14.65 5.24 1.56
C TYR A 175 -15.37 6.30 2.39
N LEU A 176 -15.75 7.44 1.76
CA LEU A 176 -16.58 8.44 2.40
C LEU A 176 -17.89 7.83 2.90
N GLN A 177 -18.60 7.06 2.06
CA GLN A 177 -19.86 6.42 2.43
C GLN A 177 -19.70 5.43 3.60
N VAL A 178 -18.69 4.55 3.53
CA VAL A 178 -18.45 3.53 4.57
C VAL A 178 -18.10 4.20 5.91
N LEU A 179 -17.20 5.17 5.92
CA LEU A 179 -16.79 5.85 7.15
C LEU A 179 -17.92 6.72 7.73
N THR A 180 -18.71 7.38 6.87
CA THR A 180 -19.88 8.18 7.30
C THR A 180 -20.97 7.27 7.88
N ALA A 181 -21.21 6.09 7.30
CA ALA A 181 -22.15 5.10 7.84
C ALA A 181 -21.74 4.62 9.25
N GLY A 182 -20.42 4.56 9.53
CA GLY A 182 -19.86 4.30 10.86
C GLY A 182 -19.90 5.50 11.82
N GLY A 183 -20.56 6.60 11.44
CA GLY A 183 -20.76 7.77 12.30
C GLY A 183 -19.58 8.73 12.37
N LEU A 184 -18.66 8.68 11.41
CA LEU A 184 -17.51 9.59 11.37
C LEU A 184 -17.80 10.85 10.54
N ALA A 185 -17.23 11.98 10.93
CA ALA A 185 -17.05 13.14 10.05
C ALA A 185 -15.87 12.86 9.12
N VAL A 186 -16.08 12.91 7.79
CA VAL A 186 -15.15 12.36 6.80
C VAL A 186 -14.65 13.42 5.82
N ASP A 187 -13.33 13.43 5.59
CA ASP A 187 -12.67 14.06 4.45
C ASP A 187 -12.11 12.94 3.54
N ALA A 188 -12.54 12.89 2.28
CA ALA A 188 -12.08 11.91 1.31
C ALA A 188 -11.70 12.59 0.01
N TRP A 189 -10.51 12.23 -0.52
CA TRP A 189 -9.95 12.88 -1.70
C TRP A 189 -9.05 11.91 -2.49
N GLU A 190 -8.60 12.38 -3.64
CA GLU A 190 -7.55 11.71 -4.40
C GLU A 190 -6.44 12.68 -4.77
N THR A 191 -5.25 12.14 -4.95
CA THR A 191 -4.08 12.88 -5.44
C THR A 191 -3.36 12.05 -6.48
N THR A 192 -3.03 12.67 -7.61
CA THR A 192 -2.13 12.06 -8.59
C THR A 192 -0.73 12.63 -8.40
N TYR A 193 0.19 11.77 -7.98
CA TYR A 193 1.62 12.10 -7.89
C TYR A 193 2.27 11.83 -9.24
N THR A 194 3.00 12.81 -9.77
CA THR A 194 3.84 12.59 -10.94
C THR A 194 5.26 12.30 -10.46
N HIS A 195 5.65 11.01 -10.56
CA HIS A 195 7.01 10.59 -10.26
C HIS A 195 7.88 10.80 -11.49
N VAL A 196 9.09 11.32 -11.28
CA VAL A 196 10.13 11.42 -12.30
C VAL A 196 11.07 10.24 -12.08
N LEU A 197 10.94 9.23 -12.93
CA LEU A 197 11.77 8.04 -12.85
C LEU A 197 13.02 8.21 -13.72
N ASP A 198 14.16 7.74 -13.20
CA ASP A 198 15.43 7.68 -13.89
C ASP A 198 15.82 8.98 -14.63
N PRO A 199 15.99 10.11 -13.92
CA PRO A 199 16.38 11.37 -14.54
C PRO A 199 17.80 11.32 -15.16
N ALA A 200 18.65 10.42 -14.68
CA ALA A 200 20.01 10.24 -15.18
C ALA A 200 20.10 9.41 -16.50
N GLY A 201 19.07 8.63 -16.82
CA GLY A 201 19.03 7.80 -18.03
C GLY A 201 19.85 6.52 -17.91
N GLU A 202 19.88 5.93 -16.72
CA GLU A 202 20.67 4.73 -16.41
C GLU A 202 19.89 3.42 -16.59
N SER A 203 18.52 3.51 -16.58
CA SER A 203 17.63 2.34 -16.72
C SER A 203 17.06 2.25 -18.13
N ASP A 204 17.04 1.02 -18.68
CA ASP A 204 16.41 0.72 -19.96
C ASP A 204 14.87 0.87 -19.86
N ASN A 205 14.27 0.51 -18.71
CA ASN A 205 12.82 0.65 -18.48
C ASN A 205 12.52 0.96 -17.02
N PRO A 206 12.57 2.24 -16.60
CA PRO A 206 12.37 2.62 -15.19
C PRO A 206 10.94 2.39 -14.69
N VAL A 207 9.94 2.30 -15.58
CA VAL A 207 8.58 1.96 -15.20
C VAL A 207 8.48 0.46 -14.87
N LEU A 208 9.14 -0.40 -15.62
CA LEU A 208 9.23 -1.83 -15.30
C LEU A 208 9.92 -2.03 -13.94
N ASP A 209 11.03 -1.31 -13.69
CA ASP A 209 11.71 -1.37 -12.39
C ASP A 209 10.78 -0.96 -11.23
N TRP A 210 9.99 0.08 -11.43
CA TRP A 210 9.00 0.53 -10.44
C TRP A 210 7.95 -0.55 -10.11
N VAL A 211 7.32 -1.13 -11.14
CA VAL A 211 6.21 -2.09 -10.96
C VAL A 211 6.69 -3.48 -10.54
N SER A 212 7.94 -3.85 -10.83
CA SER A 212 8.52 -5.15 -10.45
C SER A 212 8.58 -5.36 -8.94
N GLY A 213 8.77 -4.28 -8.17
CA GLY A 213 8.76 -4.32 -6.71
C GLY A 213 7.35 -4.31 -6.09
N THR A 214 6.29 -4.24 -6.90
CA THR A 214 4.92 -4.05 -6.40
C THR A 214 3.89 -4.88 -7.19
N GLY A 215 3.21 -4.27 -8.15
CA GLY A 215 2.06 -4.83 -8.86
C GLY A 215 2.37 -6.06 -9.71
N LEU A 216 3.57 -6.18 -10.21
CA LEU A 216 4.00 -7.28 -11.09
C LEU A 216 4.39 -8.55 -10.31
N ARG A 217 4.80 -8.41 -9.05
CA ARG A 217 5.34 -9.51 -8.24
C ARG A 217 4.48 -10.78 -8.25
N PRO A 218 3.16 -10.76 -8.01
CA PRO A 218 2.35 -11.98 -8.02
C PRO A 218 2.33 -12.71 -9.37
N MET A 219 2.46 -11.98 -10.48
CA MET A 219 2.56 -12.62 -11.80
C MET A 219 3.92 -13.28 -12.00
N LEU A 220 5.00 -12.67 -11.50
CA LEU A 220 6.34 -13.26 -11.56
C LEU A 220 6.46 -14.52 -10.70
N GLU A 221 5.67 -14.64 -9.64
CA GLU A 221 5.58 -15.85 -8.81
C GLU A 221 4.89 -17.01 -9.55
N VAL A 222 3.97 -16.72 -10.47
CA VAL A 222 3.35 -17.71 -11.37
C VAL A 222 4.35 -18.18 -12.42
N LEU A 223 5.17 -17.29 -12.97
CA LEU A 223 6.13 -17.58 -14.03
C LEU A 223 7.43 -18.17 -13.44
N GLU A 224 7.41 -19.46 -13.12
CA GLU A 224 8.55 -20.17 -12.52
C GLU A 224 9.66 -20.45 -13.54
N ASP A 225 9.29 -20.74 -14.80
CA ASP A 225 10.25 -20.94 -15.89
C ASP A 225 10.91 -19.61 -16.25
N GLU A 226 12.25 -19.61 -16.32
CA GLU A 226 13.04 -18.41 -16.56
C GLU A 226 12.80 -17.85 -17.96
N GLY A 227 12.68 -18.72 -18.98
CA GLY A 227 12.43 -18.31 -20.36
C GLY A 227 11.03 -17.72 -20.56
N GLU A 228 10.00 -18.30 -19.93
CA GLU A 228 8.64 -17.73 -19.94
C GLU A 228 8.61 -16.36 -19.25
N ARG A 229 9.30 -16.24 -18.12
CA ARG A 229 9.41 -14.98 -17.36
C ARG A 229 10.10 -13.89 -18.17
N GLU A 230 11.24 -14.21 -18.79
CA GLU A 230 11.99 -13.27 -19.65
C GLU A 230 11.15 -12.82 -20.85
N ALA A 231 10.48 -13.75 -21.53
CA ALA A 231 9.60 -13.42 -22.65
C ALA A 231 8.44 -12.51 -22.26
N PHE A 232 7.79 -12.80 -21.11
CA PHE A 232 6.73 -11.95 -20.57
C PHE A 232 7.24 -10.55 -20.21
N LEU A 233 8.37 -10.46 -19.53
CA LEU A 233 8.97 -9.18 -19.13
C LEU A 233 9.38 -8.35 -20.35
N ALA A 234 9.94 -8.96 -21.39
CA ALA A 234 10.32 -8.27 -22.63
C ALA A 234 9.08 -7.70 -23.34
N ALA A 235 8.03 -8.51 -23.53
CA ALA A 235 6.80 -8.07 -24.18
C ALA A 235 6.10 -6.94 -23.39
N TYR A 236 6.12 -7.02 -22.06
CA TYR A 236 5.57 -5.97 -21.20
C TYR A 236 6.43 -4.69 -21.21
N ALA A 237 7.76 -4.81 -21.18
CA ALA A 237 8.69 -3.69 -21.27
C ALA A 237 8.51 -2.87 -22.56
N ASP A 238 8.35 -3.54 -23.71
CA ASP A 238 8.12 -2.89 -24.99
C ASP A 238 6.83 -2.02 -24.96
N ARG A 239 5.75 -2.57 -24.40
CA ARG A 239 4.48 -1.86 -24.24
C ARG A 239 4.61 -0.66 -23.29
N LEU A 240 5.36 -0.83 -22.18
CA LEU A 240 5.61 0.26 -21.23
C LEU A 240 6.43 1.38 -21.86
N THR A 241 7.47 1.06 -22.63
CA THR A 241 8.30 2.05 -23.34
C THR A 241 7.46 2.90 -24.30
N ALA A 242 6.51 2.27 -24.99
CA ALA A 242 5.60 2.99 -25.89
C ALA A 242 4.62 3.90 -25.12
N ALA A 243 4.12 3.47 -23.96
CA ALA A 243 3.15 4.21 -23.15
C ALA A 243 3.79 5.32 -22.31
N TYR A 244 5.06 5.17 -21.92
CA TYR A 244 5.79 6.09 -21.06
C TYR A 244 7.08 6.57 -21.73
N PRO A 245 7.01 7.42 -22.75
CA PRO A 245 8.19 7.91 -23.45
C PRO A 245 9.06 8.76 -22.51
N ARG A 246 10.37 8.68 -22.71
CA ARG A 246 11.34 9.51 -22.00
C ARG A 246 11.19 10.97 -22.37
N THR A 247 11.22 11.84 -21.39
CA THR A 247 11.25 13.30 -21.51
C THR A 247 12.63 13.84 -21.11
N PRO A 248 12.93 15.12 -21.32
CA PRO A 248 14.16 15.73 -20.79
C PRO A 248 14.30 15.64 -19.26
N ALA A 249 13.22 15.47 -18.53
CA ALA A 249 13.24 15.32 -17.05
C ALA A 249 13.43 13.86 -16.60
N GLY A 250 13.28 12.89 -17.49
CA GLY A 250 13.22 11.47 -17.19
C GLY A 250 11.91 10.86 -17.69
N VAL A 251 11.51 9.70 -17.19
CA VAL A 251 10.23 9.06 -17.50
C VAL A 251 9.19 9.47 -16.47
N LEU A 252 8.07 10.03 -16.92
CA LEU A 252 7.01 10.53 -16.03
C LEU A 252 5.99 9.43 -15.75
N LEU A 253 5.84 9.06 -14.48
CA LEU A 253 4.84 8.11 -14.00
C LEU A 253 3.80 8.81 -13.14
N ALA A 254 2.58 8.96 -13.69
CA ALA A 254 1.43 9.43 -12.92
C ALA A 254 0.91 8.29 -12.04
N PHE A 255 0.81 8.53 -10.73
CA PHE A 255 0.37 7.54 -9.76
C PHE A 255 -0.76 8.11 -8.90
N ARG A 256 -1.98 7.67 -9.18
CA ARG A 256 -3.18 8.06 -8.43
C ARG A 256 -3.22 7.34 -7.08
N ARG A 257 -3.53 8.09 -6.03
CA ARG A 257 -3.79 7.61 -4.68
C ARG A 257 -5.15 8.10 -4.20
N VAL A 258 -5.87 7.26 -3.51
CA VAL A 258 -7.17 7.55 -2.89
C VAL A 258 -6.99 7.58 -1.39
N PHE A 259 -7.59 8.57 -0.75
CA PHE A 259 -7.45 8.86 0.66
C PHE A 259 -8.82 9.02 1.31
N ALA A 260 -8.92 8.64 2.57
CA ALA A 260 -10.03 9.03 3.43
C ALA A 260 -9.55 9.13 4.88
N VAL A 261 -10.01 10.18 5.56
CA VAL A 261 -9.81 10.39 7.00
C VAL A 261 -11.16 10.64 7.63
N GLY A 262 -11.50 9.87 8.64
CA GLY A 262 -12.71 10.00 9.42
C GLY A 262 -12.39 10.29 10.89
N HIS A 263 -13.18 11.12 11.52
CA HIS A 263 -13.09 11.45 12.94
C HIS A 263 -14.44 11.22 13.62
N ARG A 264 -14.43 10.52 14.73
CA ARG A 264 -15.58 10.32 15.61
C ARG A 264 -15.67 11.51 16.57
N ALA A 265 -16.64 12.42 16.35
CA ALA A 265 -16.87 13.60 17.18
C ALA A 265 -17.78 13.27 18.38
#